data_714d01561127b2d40a82ff2631bbe547
#
_entry.id   714d01561127b2d40a82ff2631bbe547
#
_cell.length_a   1.000
_cell.length_b   1.000
_cell.length_c   1.000
_cell.angle_alpha   90.00
_cell.angle_beta   90.00
_cell.angle_gamma   90.00
#
_symmetry.space_group_name_H-M   'P 1'
#
loop_
_entity.id
_entity.type
_entity.pdbx_description
1 polymer ?
#
loop_
_entity_poly.entity_id
_entity_poly.type
_entity_poly.pdbx_seq_one_letter_code
_entity_poly.pdbx_strand_id
1 'polypeptide(L)'
;MVCKVPLKVLLAIKGFSEAKVEKIRSSARKLTGGTSHPFRTGTEVREQRKRCIKITTGAKTFDAILGGGVESGSITEAYGEFRTGKTQLSHTLAVTCQLGFDQGGGQGKCIYLDTEGNFRPERIEKIAERFGLDADATLDNIIVARAYASGTYPETWRKQYFT
;
A
#
# COMPACT_ATOMS: atom_id res chain seq x y z
N MET A 1 -3.81 8.73 -12.14
CA MET A 1 -2.69 9.58 -11.77
C MET A 1 -3.06 11.06 -11.69
N VAL A 2 -3.52 11.69 -12.77
CA VAL A 2 -3.91 13.12 -12.80
C VAL A 2 -4.94 13.51 -11.72
N CYS A 3 -5.83 12.60 -11.34
CA CYS A 3 -6.84 12.85 -10.29
C CYS A 3 -6.28 13.11 -8.89
N LYS A 4 -5.07 12.61 -8.60
CA LYS A 4 -4.42 12.73 -7.28
C LYS A 4 -3.45 13.93 -7.19
N VAL A 5 -3.12 14.56 -8.33
CA VAL A 5 -2.20 15.70 -8.35
C VAL A 5 -2.91 16.95 -7.84
N PRO A 6 -2.32 17.73 -6.92
CA PRO A 6 -2.90 18.99 -6.45
C PRO A 6 -3.17 19.97 -7.61
N LEU A 7 -4.27 20.70 -7.53
CA LEU A 7 -4.68 21.68 -8.55
C LEU A 7 -3.56 22.69 -8.88
N LYS A 8 -2.88 23.20 -7.86
CA LYS A 8 -1.77 24.16 -7.98
C LYS A 8 -0.62 23.62 -8.86
N VAL A 9 -0.31 22.33 -8.79
CA VAL A 9 0.77 21.71 -9.59
C VAL A 9 0.37 21.61 -11.05
N LEU A 10 -0.90 21.32 -11.34
CA LEU A 10 -1.40 21.26 -12.71
C LEU A 10 -1.50 22.65 -13.36
N LEU A 11 -1.85 23.66 -12.58
CA LEU A 11 -1.92 25.06 -13.03
C LEU A 11 -0.54 25.68 -13.29
N ALA A 12 0.51 25.14 -12.66
CA ALA A 12 1.90 25.58 -12.91
C ALA A 12 2.44 25.13 -14.27
N ILE A 13 1.75 24.22 -14.97
CA ILE A 13 2.15 23.75 -16.29
C ILE A 13 1.76 24.81 -17.34
N LYS A 14 2.73 25.27 -18.11
CA LYS A 14 2.51 26.29 -19.17
C LYS A 14 1.44 25.83 -20.16
N GLY A 15 0.39 26.64 -20.35
CA GLY A 15 -0.72 26.34 -21.27
C GLY A 15 -1.93 25.64 -20.63
N PHE A 16 -1.90 25.37 -19.30
CA PHE A 16 -3.02 24.81 -18.57
C PHE A 16 -3.83 25.94 -17.89
N SER A 17 -5.08 26.13 -18.32
CA SER A 17 -6.06 26.98 -17.60
C SER A 17 -6.89 26.12 -16.64
N GLU A 18 -7.54 26.75 -15.66
CA GLU A 18 -8.43 26.05 -14.71
C GLU A 18 -9.48 25.21 -15.41
N ALA A 19 -10.13 25.75 -16.43
CA ALA A 19 -11.14 25.04 -17.21
C ALA A 19 -10.59 23.79 -17.92
N LYS A 20 -9.34 23.85 -18.44
CA LYS A 20 -8.67 22.70 -19.05
C LYS A 20 -8.31 21.65 -18.01
N VAL A 21 -7.76 22.08 -16.88
CA VAL A 21 -7.40 21.18 -15.77
C VAL A 21 -8.65 20.47 -15.25
N GLU A 22 -9.77 21.17 -15.10
CA GLU A 22 -11.03 20.59 -14.63
C GLU A 22 -11.60 19.56 -15.61
N LYS A 23 -11.59 19.85 -16.92
CA LYS A 23 -11.95 18.88 -17.97
C LYS A 23 -11.07 17.64 -17.95
N ILE A 24 -9.77 17.79 -17.84
CA ILE A 24 -8.82 16.67 -17.77
C ILE A 24 -9.08 15.82 -16.52
N ARG A 25 -9.27 16.45 -15.35
CA ARG A 25 -9.56 15.75 -14.10
C ARG A 25 -10.89 15.01 -14.14
N SER A 26 -11.94 15.63 -14.70
CA SER A 26 -13.25 14.97 -14.83
C SER A 26 -13.19 13.77 -15.77
N SER A 27 -12.49 13.89 -16.91
CA SER A 27 -12.29 12.78 -17.84
C SER A 27 -11.44 11.66 -17.22
N ALA A 28 -10.36 12.01 -16.53
CA ALA A 28 -9.53 11.04 -15.82
C ALA A 28 -10.29 10.30 -14.72
N ARG A 29 -11.18 10.99 -13.97
CA ARG A 29 -12.06 10.35 -12.98
C ARG A 29 -13.03 9.36 -13.61
N LYS A 30 -13.63 9.70 -14.75
CA LYS A 30 -14.50 8.79 -15.49
C LYS A 30 -13.76 7.52 -15.94
N LEU A 31 -12.55 7.68 -16.46
CA LEU A 31 -11.72 6.55 -16.93
C LEU A 31 -11.25 5.63 -15.79
N THR A 32 -11.00 6.18 -14.61
CA THR A 32 -10.54 5.41 -13.45
C THR A 32 -11.69 4.79 -12.64
N GLY A 33 -12.92 4.87 -13.10
CA GLY A 33 -14.10 4.37 -12.39
C GLY A 33 -14.42 5.18 -11.11
N GLY A 34 -13.78 6.34 -10.95
CA GLY A 34 -14.10 7.29 -9.89
C GLY A 34 -15.36 8.05 -10.25
N THR A 35 -16.35 8.06 -9.36
CA THR A 35 -17.55 8.89 -9.52
C THR A 35 -17.15 10.36 -9.52
N SER A 36 -17.76 11.16 -10.40
CA SER A 36 -17.53 12.61 -10.48
C SER A 36 -18.02 13.35 -9.23
N HIS A 37 -18.78 12.70 -8.36
CA HIS A 37 -19.36 13.27 -7.14
C HIS A 37 -18.65 12.73 -5.89
N PRO A 38 -18.42 13.60 -4.88
CA PRO A 38 -17.87 13.18 -3.58
C PRO A 38 -18.82 12.30 -2.79
N PHE A 39 -20.11 12.33 -3.11
CA PHE A 39 -21.16 11.54 -2.46
C PHE A 39 -21.42 10.24 -3.23
N ARG A 40 -21.54 9.14 -2.51
CA ARG A 40 -21.86 7.81 -3.03
C ARG A 40 -22.98 7.18 -2.22
N THR A 41 -23.75 6.33 -2.83
CA THR A 41 -24.72 5.50 -2.12
C THR A 41 -24.02 4.41 -1.33
N GLY A 42 -24.64 3.92 -0.26
CA GLY A 42 -24.12 2.76 0.49
C GLY A 42 -23.96 1.52 -0.39
N THR A 43 -24.82 1.35 -1.39
CA THR A 43 -24.71 0.25 -2.36
C THR A 43 -23.45 0.36 -3.20
N GLU A 44 -23.11 1.54 -3.72
CA GLU A 44 -21.87 1.76 -4.49
C GLU A 44 -20.63 1.52 -3.62
N VAL A 45 -20.65 1.96 -2.36
CA VAL A 45 -19.56 1.70 -1.41
C VAL A 45 -19.43 0.19 -1.15
N ARG A 46 -20.53 -0.52 -0.96
CA ARG A 46 -20.53 -1.98 -0.79
C ARG A 46 -19.91 -2.71 -1.99
N GLU A 47 -20.25 -2.33 -3.22
CA GLU A 47 -19.68 -2.94 -4.43
C GLU A 47 -18.18 -2.63 -4.56
N GLN A 48 -17.75 -1.42 -4.18
CA GLN A 48 -16.33 -1.08 -4.15
C GLN A 48 -15.57 -1.91 -3.12
N ARG A 49 -16.14 -2.14 -1.93
CA ARG A 49 -15.52 -2.96 -0.88
C ARG A 49 -15.34 -4.44 -1.27
N LYS A 50 -16.14 -4.98 -2.19
CA LYS A 50 -15.92 -6.33 -2.73
C LYS A 50 -14.59 -6.50 -3.45
N ARG A 51 -13.95 -5.40 -3.87
CA ARG A 51 -12.62 -5.40 -4.51
C ARG A 51 -11.47 -5.35 -3.50
N CYS A 52 -11.77 -5.15 -2.21
CA CYS A 52 -10.75 -5.17 -1.18
C CYS A 52 -10.25 -6.60 -1.00
N ILE A 53 -8.95 -6.76 -1.02
CA ILE A 53 -8.26 -8.01 -0.74
C ILE A 53 -7.80 -8.02 0.71
N LYS A 54 -7.58 -9.20 1.25
CA LYS A 54 -7.04 -9.39 2.59
C LYS A 54 -5.72 -10.12 2.50
N ILE A 55 -4.70 -9.52 3.08
CA ILE A 55 -3.35 -10.06 3.12
C ILE A 55 -3.21 -10.91 4.38
N THR A 56 -2.84 -12.17 4.21
CA THR A 56 -2.63 -13.08 5.34
C THR A 56 -1.46 -12.64 6.21
N THR A 57 -1.61 -12.80 7.51
CA THR A 57 -0.51 -12.65 8.48
C THR A 57 0.35 -13.92 8.55
N GLY A 58 -0.03 -14.99 7.84
CA GLY A 58 0.61 -16.29 7.91
C GLY A 58 0.22 -17.13 9.15
N ALA A 59 -0.74 -16.65 9.95
CA ALA A 59 -1.28 -17.34 11.11
C ALA A 59 -2.81 -17.40 11.03
N LYS A 60 -3.38 -18.57 10.74
CA LYS A 60 -4.82 -18.76 10.53
C LYS A 60 -5.69 -18.23 11.66
N THR A 61 -5.26 -18.43 12.90
CA THR A 61 -5.99 -17.95 14.09
C THR A 61 -6.00 -16.43 14.16
N PHE A 62 -4.90 -15.78 13.81
CA PHE A 62 -4.81 -14.33 13.78
C PHE A 62 -5.60 -13.74 12.59
N ASP A 63 -5.50 -14.36 11.43
CA ASP A 63 -6.30 -13.97 10.27
C ASP A 63 -7.80 -14.07 10.56
N ALA A 64 -8.24 -15.09 11.30
CA ALA A 64 -9.64 -15.24 11.70
C ALA A 64 -10.11 -14.07 12.60
N ILE A 65 -9.28 -13.62 13.53
CA ILE A 65 -9.57 -12.43 14.37
C ILE A 65 -9.70 -11.17 13.53
N LEU A 66 -8.85 -11.02 12.48
CA LEU A 66 -8.88 -9.91 11.53
C LEU A 66 -9.97 -10.07 10.45
N GLY A 67 -10.80 -11.11 10.54
CA GLY A 67 -11.83 -11.41 9.54
C GLY A 67 -11.25 -11.82 8.18
N GLY A 68 -10.07 -12.45 8.17
CA GLY A 68 -9.42 -13.03 6.99
C GLY A 68 -8.04 -12.44 6.64
N GLY A 69 -7.51 -11.55 7.47
CA GLY A 69 -6.21 -10.90 7.27
C GLY A 69 -6.27 -9.38 7.23
N VAL A 70 -5.16 -8.74 6.89
CA VAL A 70 -5.03 -7.27 6.81
C VAL A 70 -5.71 -6.76 5.54
N GLU A 71 -6.67 -5.85 5.70
CA GLU A 71 -7.52 -5.36 4.60
C GLU A 71 -6.77 -4.31 3.75
N SER A 72 -6.80 -4.46 2.42
CA SER A 72 -6.27 -3.47 1.48
C SER A 72 -7.15 -2.21 1.44
N GLY A 73 -6.52 -1.06 1.09
CA GLY A 73 -7.22 0.22 1.01
C GLY A 73 -7.62 0.81 2.37
N SER A 74 -7.13 0.23 3.47
CA SER A 74 -7.34 0.66 4.85
C SER A 74 -6.00 0.86 5.55
N ILE A 75 -6.00 1.62 6.65
CA ILE A 75 -4.86 1.72 7.56
C ILE A 75 -5.10 0.71 8.69
N THR A 76 -4.12 -0.15 8.92
CA THR A 76 -4.12 -1.09 10.04
C THR A 76 -3.00 -0.71 10.99
N GLU A 77 -3.32 -0.51 12.26
CA GLU A 77 -2.36 -0.21 13.31
C GLU A 77 -2.15 -1.43 14.21
N ALA A 78 -0.89 -1.76 14.49
CA ALA A 78 -0.51 -2.75 15.47
C ALA A 78 0.26 -2.08 16.61
N TYR A 79 -0.27 -2.14 17.82
CA TYR A 79 0.35 -1.57 19.00
C TYR A 79 0.53 -2.62 20.11
N GLY A 80 1.45 -2.36 21.02
CA GLY A 80 1.77 -3.26 22.13
C GLY A 80 3.15 -2.96 22.69
N GLU A 81 3.49 -3.63 23.78
CA GLU A 81 4.76 -3.48 24.47
C GLU A 81 5.97 -3.89 23.62
N PHE A 82 7.14 -3.57 24.09
CA PHE A 82 8.40 -4.02 23.49
C PHE A 82 8.45 -5.56 23.43
N ARG A 83 8.99 -6.13 22.34
CA ARG A 83 9.10 -7.58 22.09
C ARG A 83 7.79 -8.34 21.85
N THR A 84 6.66 -7.68 21.65
CA THR A 84 5.38 -8.35 21.33
C THR A 84 5.23 -8.85 19.89
N GLY A 85 6.25 -8.67 19.04
CA GLY A 85 6.25 -9.21 17.68
C GLY A 85 5.77 -8.26 16.58
N LYS A 86 5.52 -6.97 16.85
CA LYS A 86 5.07 -5.99 15.85
C LYS A 86 5.96 -5.94 14.60
N THR A 87 7.28 -5.85 14.81
CA THR A 87 8.26 -5.85 13.72
C THR A 87 8.27 -7.18 12.95
N GLN A 88 8.06 -8.32 13.65
CA GLN A 88 7.93 -9.62 12.99
C GLN A 88 6.70 -9.70 12.10
N LEU A 89 5.58 -9.16 12.56
CA LEU A 89 4.37 -9.04 11.76
C LEU A 89 4.62 -8.18 10.52
N SER A 90 5.30 -7.04 10.66
CA SER A 90 5.63 -6.15 9.55
C SER A 90 6.51 -6.84 8.50
N HIS A 91 7.55 -7.60 8.93
CA HIS A 91 8.38 -8.40 8.02
C HIS A 91 7.57 -9.50 7.32
N THR A 92 6.68 -10.16 8.06
CA THR A 92 5.82 -11.20 7.48
C THR A 92 4.88 -10.60 6.43
N LEU A 93 4.24 -9.48 6.71
CA LEU A 93 3.36 -8.80 5.75
C LEU A 93 4.11 -8.30 4.51
N ALA A 94 5.38 -7.87 4.65
CA ALA A 94 6.22 -7.49 3.51
C ALA A 94 6.47 -8.66 2.54
N VAL A 95 6.45 -9.89 3.03
CA VAL A 95 6.55 -11.10 2.22
C VAL A 95 5.17 -11.55 1.73
N THR A 96 4.18 -11.67 2.64
CA THR A 96 2.87 -12.24 2.29
C THR A 96 2.06 -11.38 1.32
N CYS A 97 2.31 -10.06 1.25
CA CYS A 97 1.67 -9.21 0.24
C CYS A 97 2.07 -9.58 -1.19
N GLN A 98 3.17 -10.31 -1.38
CA GLN A 98 3.68 -10.76 -2.68
C GLN A 98 3.08 -12.11 -3.12
N LEU A 99 2.47 -12.87 -2.20
CA LEU A 99 1.80 -14.13 -2.51
C LEU A 99 0.68 -13.96 -3.53
N GLY A 100 0.31 -15.04 -4.18
CA GLY A 100 -0.87 -15.11 -5.03
C GLY A 100 -2.18 -14.82 -4.26
N PHE A 101 -3.20 -14.36 -4.98
CA PHE A 101 -4.52 -14.12 -4.37
C PHE A 101 -5.13 -15.39 -3.74
N ASP A 102 -4.88 -16.55 -4.33
CA ASP A 102 -5.27 -17.86 -3.85
C ASP A 102 -4.60 -18.27 -2.53
N GLN A 103 -3.44 -17.69 -2.25
CA GLN A 103 -2.65 -17.92 -1.04
C GLN A 103 -2.86 -16.81 0.04
N GLY A 104 -3.80 -15.89 -0.19
CA GLY A 104 -4.04 -14.77 0.71
C GLY A 104 -3.04 -13.63 0.57
N GLY A 105 -2.45 -13.46 -0.60
CA GLY A 105 -1.59 -12.33 -0.93
C GLY A 105 -2.26 -11.33 -1.86
N GLY A 106 -1.48 -10.41 -2.41
CA GLY A 106 -1.94 -9.36 -3.30
C GLY A 106 -1.13 -9.24 -4.59
N GLN A 107 -0.19 -10.17 -4.84
CA GLN A 107 0.77 -10.10 -5.95
C GLN A 107 1.42 -8.71 -6.07
N GLY A 108 1.66 -8.08 -4.92
CA GLY A 108 2.11 -6.69 -4.81
C GLY A 108 3.58 -6.57 -4.47
N LYS A 109 4.03 -5.32 -4.34
CA LYS A 109 5.33 -4.95 -3.81
C LYS A 109 5.16 -4.28 -2.46
N CYS A 110 6.22 -4.25 -1.65
CA CYS A 110 6.22 -3.62 -0.34
C CYS A 110 7.11 -2.38 -0.33
N ILE A 111 6.64 -1.31 0.31
CA ILE A 111 7.50 -0.21 0.74
C ILE A 111 7.59 -0.29 2.26
N TYR A 112 8.78 -0.58 2.76
CA TYR A 112 9.06 -0.69 4.19
C TYR A 112 9.73 0.57 4.69
N LEU A 113 9.02 1.34 5.51
CA LEU A 113 9.54 2.56 6.11
C LEU A 113 10.09 2.22 7.51
N ASP A 114 11.40 2.28 7.63
CA ASP A 114 12.11 1.90 8.85
C ASP A 114 12.63 3.13 9.60
N THR A 115 12.03 3.43 10.75
CA THR A 115 12.43 4.56 11.61
C THR A 115 13.49 4.16 12.64
N GLU A 116 13.58 2.87 12.98
CA GLU A 116 14.42 2.37 14.06
C GLU A 116 15.68 1.63 13.59
N GLY A 117 15.78 1.25 12.31
CA GLY A 117 16.88 0.43 11.77
C GLY A 117 16.72 -1.05 12.09
N ASN A 118 15.50 -1.51 12.15
CA ASN A 118 15.15 -2.87 12.53
C ASN A 118 14.85 -3.80 11.35
N PHE A 119 14.94 -3.29 10.12
CA PHE A 119 14.79 -4.14 8.94
C PHE A 119 15.96 -5.14 8.85
N ARG A 120 15.63 -6.41 8.65
CA ARG A 120 16.61 -7.50 8.59
C ARG A 120 16.34 -8.36 7.34
N PRO A 121 17.19 -8.26 6.30
CA PRO A 121 17.06 -9.07 5.09
C PRO A 121 17.06 -10.57 5.38
N GLU A 122 17.91 -11.04 6.28
CA GLU A 122 18.01 -12.46 6.66
C GLU A 122 16.71 -13.01 7.28
N ARG A 123 15.89 -12.11 7.82
CA ARG A 123 14.57 -12.48 8.31
C ARG A 123 13.55 -12.60 7.18
N ILE A 124 13.64 -11.72 6.18
CA ILE A 124 12.80 -11.79 4.97
C ILE A 124 13.08 -13.09 4.23
N GLU A 125 14.35 -13.47 4.04
CA GLU A 125 14.75 -14.73 3.39
C GLU A 125 14.07 -15.94 4.05
N LYS A 126 14.21 -16.08 5.37
CA LYS A 126 13.58 -17.17 6.14
C LYS A 126 12.05 -17.19 6.06
N ILE A 127 11.43 -16.01 5.98
CA ILE A 127 9.98 -15.93 5.82
C ILE A 127 9.60 -16.31 4.39
N ALA A 128 10.35 -15.86 3.37
CA ALA A 128 10.13 -16.22 1.98
C ALA A 128 10.21 -17.74 1.77
N GLU A 129 11.25 -18.40 2.30
CA GLU A 129 11.40 -19.86 2.30
C GLU A 129 10.19 -20.57 2.91
N ARG A 130 9.69 -20.07 4.06
CA ARG A 130 8.50 -20.63 4.73
C ARG A 130 7.26 -20.62 3.83
N PHE A 131 7.11 -19.58 3.00
CA PHE A 131 5.97 -19.43 2.09
C PHE A 131 6.25 -19.97 0.67
N GLY A 132 7.43 -20.59 0.44
CA GLY A 132 7.81 -21.17 -0.85
C GLY A 132 8.11 -20.12 -1.92
N LEU A 133 8.49 -18.91 -1.52
CA LEU A 133 8.92 -17.84 -2.41
C LEU A 133 10.45 -17.86 -2.57
N ASP A 134 10.91 -17.42 -3.73
CA ASP A 134 12.33 -17.15 -3.97
C ASP A 134 12.78 -15.97 -3.12
N ALA A 135 13.88 -16.13 -2.37
CA ALA A 135 14.34 -15.15 -1.39
C ALA A 135 14.84 -13.86 -2.05
N ASP A 136 15.63 -13.98 -3.12
CA ASP A 136 16.20 -12.83 -3.81
C ASP A 136 15.11 -12.02 -4.53
N ALA A 137 14.22 -12.69 -5.25
CA ALA A 137 13.08 -12.04 -5.89
C ALA A 137 12.15 -11.38 -4.88
N THR A 138 11.98 -11.96 -3.68
CA THR A 138 11.17 -11.38 -2.61
C THR A 138 11.83 -10.11 -2.06
N LEU A 139 13.14 -10.12 -1.86
CA LEU A 139 13.89 -8.94 -1.42
C LEU A 139 13.84 -7.81 -2.47
N ASP A 140 13.97 -8.11 -3.75
CA ASP A 140 13.89 -7.14 -4.85
C ASP A 140 12.52 -6.44 -4.94
N ASN A 141 11.48 -7.09 -4.44
CA ASN A 141 10.13 -6.53 -4.38
C ASN A 141 9.87 -5.70 -3.10
N ILE A 142 10.86 -5.57 -2.20
CA ILE A 142 10.75 -4.76 -0.97
C ILE A 142 11.65 -3.54 -1.09
N ILE A 143 11.04 -2.36 -1.17
CA ILE A 143 11.77 -1.09 -1.16
C ILE A 143 11.88 -0.62 0.29
N VAL A 144 13.10 -0.58 0.81
CA VAL A 144 13.37 -0.14 2.19
C VAL A 144 13.81 1.31 2.22
N ALA A 145 13.12 2.12 3.03
CA ALA A 145 13.50 3.50 3.26
C ALA A 145 13.76 3.77 4.73
N ARG A 146 14.94 4.30 5.03
CA ARG A 146 15.28 4.79 6.36
C ARG A 146 14.73 6.18 6.57
N ALA A 147 13.91 6.38 7.59
CA ALA A 147 13.36 7.68 7.97
C ALA A 147 13.95 8.13 9.32
N TYR A 148 14.67 9.27 9.33
CA TYR A 148 15.29 9.82 10.54
C TYR A 148 14.46 10.93 11.19
N ALA A 149 13.59 11.61 10.43
CA ALA A 149 12.72 12.68 10.90
C ALA A 149 11.46 12.76 10.04
N SER A 150 10.41 13.40 10.54
CA SER A 150 9.11 13.55 9.86
C SER A 150 9.19 14.31 8.52
N GLY A 151 10.28 15.06 8.26
CA GLY A 151 10.54 15.74 7.00
C GLY A 151 11.45 14.98 6.01
N THR A 152 11.87 13.77 6.33
CA THR A 152 12.89 13.01 5.59
C THR A 152 12.37 12.39 4.29
N TYR A 153 11.08 12.52 3.98
CA TYR A 153 10.55 12.00 2.71
C TYR A 153 10.81 13.01 1.58
N PRO A 154 11.79 12.77 0.68
CA PRO A 154 11.97 13.64 -0.47
C PRO A 154 10.67 13.66 -1.30
N GLU A 155 10.27 14.82 -1.79
CA GLU A 155 9.12 14.93 -2.73
C GLU A 155 9.30 14.00 -3.96
N THR A 156 10.53 13.66 -4.31
CA THR A 156 10.89 12.69 -5.33
C THR A 156 10.32 11.30 -5.07
N TRP A 157 10.30 10.83 -3.82
CA TRP A 157 9.71 9.54 -3.42
C TRP A 157 8.20 9.51 -3.64
N ARG A 158 7.53 10.60 -3.29
CA ARG A 158 6.11 10.77 -3.55
C ARG A 158 5.77 10.66 -5.03
N LYS A 159 6.65 11.20 -5.89
CA LYS A 159 6.48 11.16 -7.36
C LYS A 159 6.81 9.80 -7.96
N GLN A 160 7.75 9.07 -7.40
CA GLN A 160 8.27 7.83 -7.99
C GLN A 160 7.48 6.58 -7.59
N TYR A 161 6.92 6.53 -6.37
CA TYR A 161 6.31 5.31 -5.81
C TYR A 161 4.84 5.46 -5.39
N PHE A 162 4.32 6.68 -5.32
CA PHE A 162 2.93 6.95 -4.94
C PHE A 162 2.12 7.67 -6.03
N THR A 163 2.64 7.74 -7.21
CA THR A 163 1.97 8.16 -8.44
C THR A 163 1.59 6.93 -9.25
#